data_1158f2b2ad605102f16d8262652fa158
#
_entry.id   1158f2b2ad605102f16d8262652fa158
#
_cell.length_a   1.000
_cell.length_b   1.000
_cell.length_c   1.000
_cell.angle_alpha   90.00
_cell.angle_beta   90.00
_cell.angle_gamma   90.00
#
_symmetry.space_group_name_H-M   'P 1'
#
loop_
_entity.id
_entity.type
_entity.pdbx_description
1 polymer ?
#
loop_
_entity_poly.entity_id
_entity_poly.type
_entity_poly.pdbx_seq_one_letter_code
_entity_poly.pdbx_strand_id
1 'polypeptide(L)'
;PQSPVVLAILDGWGYREDISDNAIKSASTPVMDSLWHAYPNTLISASGSDVGLPDGQMGNSEVGHLTIGSGRIIQQELVRISNIVRKNKLGLVNELKEIADSLKKNNSTLHITGLCSDGGVHSHIDHLLGLIKWASENSIKKVAIHIITDGRDTPAKSATKYLNQIESCIKKYNTGEIASICGRYWIMDRNLLWDRTEKAYVNLTDKDIKITNISPQDYIQKSYDQNITDEFIEPIRLSDNYLKDGDSMICFNFRPDRARQIIKSLSDKEFSEFERKVFPDLELVTFTQYDPNFPVKVAFPPESLNNFIGQIVSENGLKQYLSLIHI
;
A
#
# COMPACT_ATOMS: atom_id res chain seq x y z
N PRO A 1 1.93 41.03 -29.95
CA PRO A 1 1.79 40.47 -28.62
C PRO A 1 1.03 39.16 -28.73
N GLN A 2 1.62 38.09 -28.22
CA GLN A 2 0.92 36.81 -28.10
C GLN A 2 -0.23 37.01 -27.11
N SER A 3 -1.44 36.61 -27.48
CA SER A 3 -2.58 36.59 -26.54
C SER A 3 -2.32 35.56 -25.45
N PRO A 4 -2.62 35.86 -24.19
CA PRO A 4 -2.46 34.88 -23.13
C PRO A 4 -3.39 33.67 -23.33
N VAL A 5 -2.91 32.48 -23.02
CA VAL A 5 -3.74 31.26 -22.90
C VAL A 5 -4.22 31.14 -21.47
N VAL A 6 -5.52 30.95 -21.28
CA VAL A 6 -6.14 30.77 -19.98
C VAL A 6 -6.70 29.34 -19.89
N LEU A 7 -6.24 28.58 -18.90
CA LEU A 7 -6.82 27.31 -18.54
C LEU A 7 -7.62 27.50 -17.24
N ALA A 8 -8.95 27.45 -17.33
CA ALA A 8 -9.84 27.50 -16.17
C ALA A 8 -10.28 26.08 -15.79
N ILE A 9 -9.90 25.64 -14.61
CA ILE A 9 -10.29 24.33 -14.07
C ILE A 9 -11.40 24.52 -13.06
N LEU A 10 -12.60 24.01 -13.39
CA LEU A 10 -13.77 24.02 -12.52
C LEU A 10 -13.84 22.69 -11.78
N ASP A 11 -13.05 22.56 -10.70
CA ASP A 11 -12.97 21.34 -9.92
C ASP A 11 -14.33 20.97 -9.30
N GLY A 12 -14.76 19.73 -9.50
CA GLY A 12 -16.08 19.25 -9.10
C GLY A 12 -17.22 19.55 -10.07
N TRP A 13 -16.98 20.28 -11.17
CA TRP A 13 -17.98 20.54 -12.22
C TRP A 13 -18.09 19.34 -13.17
N GLY A 14 -18.83 18.29 -12.69
CA GLY A 14 -19.02 17.06 -13.47
C GLY A 14 -20.17 17.15 -14.47
N TYR A 15 -20.26 16.17 -15.36
CA TYR A 15 -21.34 16.01 -16.33
C TYR A 15 -22.23 14.81 -15.98
N ARG A 16 -23.53 15.04 -15.85
CA ARG A 16 -24.58 14.04 -15.74
C ARG A 16 -25.86 14.58 -16.35
N GLU A 17 -26.54 13.76 -17.15
CA GLU A 17 -27.79 14.19 -17.82
C GLU A 17 -28.97 14.24 -16.87
N ASP A 18 -29.01 13.32 -15.87
CA ASP A 18 -30.06 13.28 -14.87
C ASP A 18 -30.05 14.53 -13.99
N ILE A 19 -31.24 15.13 -13.82
CA ILE A 19 -31.46 16.33 -12.99
C ILE A 19 -31.59 16.00 -11.50
N SER A 20 -31.95 14.76 -11.15
CA SER A 20 -32.11 14.33 -9.76
C SER A 20 -30.79 14.48 -9.00
N ASP A 21 -30.81 15.17 -7.87
CA ASP A 21 -29.62 15.45 -7.03
C ASP A 21 -28.43 16.03 -7.81
N ASN A 22 -28.72 16.84 -8.84
CA ASN A 22 -27.74 17.48 -9.72
C ASN A 22 -27.80 19.00 -9.60
N ALA A 23 -26.96 19.56 -8.76
CA ALA A 23 -26.93 21.01 -8.50
C ALA A 23 -26.62 21.84 -9.76
N ILE A 24 -25.76 21.34 -10.66
CA ILE A 24 -25.39 22.03 -11.91
C ILE A 24 -26.60 22.10 -12.85
N LYS A 25 -27.33 21.00 -13.04
CA LYS A 25 -28.52 20.96 -13.89
C LYS A 25 -29.70 21.72 -13.31
N SER A 26 -29.75 21.86 -11.99
CA SER A 26 -30.81 22.61 -11.29
C SER A 26 -30.54 24.11 -11.21
N ALA A 27 -29.30 24.53 -11.43
CA ALA A 27 -28.90 25.94 -11.39
C ALA A 27 -29.13 26.63 -12.75
N SER A 28 -29.26 27.96 -12.72
CA SER A 28 -29.20 28.77 -13.93
C SER A 28 -27.74 29.05 -14.29
N THR A 29 -27.27 28.49 -15.39
CA THR A 29 -25.86 28.56 -15.83
C THR A 29 -25.71 29.15 -17.25
N PRO A 30 -26.26 30.38 -17.52
CA PRO A 30 -26.39 30.88 -18.88
C PRO A 30 -25.05 31.06 -19.62
N VAL A 31 -23.96 31.37 -18.89
CA VAL A 31 -22.63 31.49 -19.46
C VAL A 31 -22.09 30.15 -19.89
N MET A 32 -22.16 29.13 -19.01
CA MET A 32 -21.70 27.78 -19.34
C MET A 32 -22.53 27.16 -20.45
N ASP A 33 -23.84 27.38 -20.45
CA ASP A 33 -24.74 26.90 -21.50
C ASP A 33 -24.38 27.52 -22.83
N SER A 34 -24.10 28.82 -22.86
CA SER A 34 -23.67 29.53 -24.04
C SER A 34 -22.32 29.05 -24.59
N LEU A 35 -21.35 28.85 -23.69
CA LEU A 35 -20.02 28.29 -24.06
C LEU A 35 -20.16 26.87 -24.62
N TRP A 36 -20.96 26.03 -24.00
CA TRP A 36 -21.20 24.66 -24.46
C TRP A 36 -21.81 24.59 -25.87
N HIS A 37 -22.69 25.52 -26.22
CA HIS A 37 -23.33 25.57 -27.53
C HIS A 37 -22.47 26.22 -28.59
N ALA A 38 -21.69 27.24 -28.22
CA ALA A 38 -20.99 28.10 -29.19
C ALA A 38 -19.56 27.61 -29.52
N TYR A 39 -18.94 26.80 -28.67
CA TYR A 39 -17.55 26.43 -28.84
C TYR A 39 -17.37 24.90 -28.86
N PRO A 40 -16.26 24.39 -29.44
CA PRO A 40 -15.93 22.97 -29.40
C PRO A 40 -15.84 22.47 -27.97
N ASN A 41 -16.48 21.34 -27.69
CA ASN A 41 -16.49 20.71 -26.40
C ASN A 41 -16.38 19.17 -26.51
N THR A 42 -15.94 18.53 -25.43
CA THR A 42 -15.87 17.07 -25.34
C THR A 42 -15.95 16.63 -23.89
N LEU A 43 -16.31 15.37 -23.67
CA LEU A 43 -16.25 14.73 -22.35
C LEU A 43 -14.97 13.93 -22.23
N ILE A 44 -14.39 13.96 -21.03
CA ILE A 44 -13.21 13.15 -20.65
C ILE A 44 -13.54 12.33 -19.42
N SER A 45 -12.90 11.16 -19.29
CA SER A 45 -13.00 10.36 -18.08
C SER A 45 -12.35 11.08 -16.89
N ALA A 46 -13.02 11.02 -15.74
CA ALA A 46 -12.54 11.62 -14.48
C ALA A 46 -12.45 10.60 -13.33
N SER A 47 -12.54 9.29 -13.62
CA SER A 47 -12.55 8.23 -12.62
C SER A 47 -11.90 6.95 -13.13
N GLY A 48 -11.61 6.03 -12.22
CA GLY A 48 -11.10 4.69 -12.52
C GLY A 48 -9.74 4.68 -13.23
N SER A 49 -9.50 3.63 -13.98
CA SER A 49 -8.21 3.35 -14.66
C SER A 49 -7.79 4.44 -15.64
N ASP A 50 -8.75 5.16 -16.22
CA ASP A 50 -8.48 6.26 -17.18
C ASP A 50 -7.75 7.45 -16.52
N VAL A 51 -7.78 7.54 -15.21
CA VAL A 51 -7.07 8.58 -14.43
C VAL A 51 -6.06 8.01 -13.44
N GLY A 52 -5.71 6.73 -13.57
CA GLY A 52 -4.71 6.08 -12.72
C GLY A 52 -5.22 5.58 -11.37
N LEU A 53 -6.55 5.50 -11.19
CA LEU A 53 -7.23 4.96 -10.02
C LEU A 53 -7.70 3.52 -10.27
N PRO A 54 -8.04 2.76 -9.22
CA PRO A 54 -8.73 1.48 -9.38
C PRO A 54 -10.06 1.63 -10.13
N ASP A 55 -10.45 0.59 -10.87
CA ASP A 55 -11.73 0.58 -11.58
C ASP A 55 -12.90 0.80 -10.60
N GLY A 56 -13.86 1.64 -11.01
CA GLY A 56 -15.01 2.00 -10.18
C GLY A 56 -14.74 3.04 -9.10
N GLN A 57 -13.49 3.45 -8.88
CA GLN A 57 -13.17 4.50 -7.93
C GLN A 57 -13.42 5.89 -8.54
N MET A 58 -14.15 6.73 -7.82
CA MET A 58 -14.40 8.13 -8.19
C MET A 58 -13.08 8.92 -8.17
N GLY A 59 -12.90 9.80 -9.16
CA GLY A 59 -11.77 10.72 -9.22
C GLY A 59 -11.73 11.70 -8.05
N ASN A 60 -10.59 12.34 -7.89
CA ASN A 60 -10.36 13.38 -6.89
C ASN A 60 -9.47 14.49 -7.46
N SER A 61 -9.40 15.60 -6.73
CA SER A 61 -8.64 16.79 -7.13
C SER A 61 -7.17 16.52 -7.35
N GLU A 62 -6.53 15.73 -6.50
CA GLU A 62 -5.10 15.39 -6.60
C GLU A 62 -4.79 14.71 -7.93
N VAL A 63 -5.49 13.62 -8.22
CA VAL A 63 -5.28 12.84 -9.45
C VAL A 63 -5.60 13.66 -10.70
N GLY A 64 -6.69 14.45 -10.67
CA GLY A 64 -7.07 15.33 -11.79
C GLY A 64 -5.99 16.36 -12.09
N HIS A 65 -5.52 17.08 -11.08
CA HIS A 65 -4.48 18.11 -11.26
C HIS A 65 -3.12 17.51 -11.65
N LEU A 66 -2.76 16.33 -11.10
CA LEU A 66 -1.55 15.62 -11.52
C LEU A 66 -1.62 15.23 -13.02
N THR A 67 -2.76 14.70 -13.45
CA THR A 67 -2.96 14.31 -14.87
C THR A 67 -2.90 15.51 -15.80
N ILE A 68 -3.59 16.61 -15.46
CA ILE A 68 -3.54 17.85 -16.23
C ILE A 68 -2.12 18.42 -16.26
N GLY A 69 -1.48 18.53 -15.10
CA GLY A 69 -0.16 19.13 -14.97
C GLY A 69 0.97 18.32 -15.63
N SER A 70 0.85 17.00 -15.67
CA SER A 70 1.85 16.11 -16.27
C SER A 70 1.58 15.77 -17.74
N GLY A 71 0.36 16.02 -18.24
CA GLY A 71 -0.07 15.62 -19.58
C GLY A 71 -0.10 14.10 -19.80
N ARG A 72 -0.12 13.31 -18.71
CA ARG A 72 -0.15 11.85 -18.75
C ARG A 72 -0.87 11.28 -17.54
N ILE A 73 -1.35 10.03 -17.66
CA ILE A 73 -1.94 9.30 -16.52
C ILE A 73 -0.83 8.89 -15.58
N ILE A 74 -0.92 9.32 -14.31
CA ILE A 74 -0.03 8.91 -13.23
C ILE A 74 -0.78 7.87 -12.39
N GLN A 75 -0.29 6.63 -12.42
CA GLN A 75 -0.92 5.55 -11.66
C GLN A 75 -0.64 5.72 -10.17
N GLN A 76 -1.67 5.60 -9.33
CA GLN A 76 -1.49 5.48 -7.89
C GLN A 76 -0.79 4.16 -7.54
N GLU A 77 -0.11 4.12 -6.39
CA GLU A 77 0.69 2.97 -5.96
C GLU A 77 -0.08 1.66 -6.01
N LEU A 78 -1.33 1.64 -5.54
CA LEU A 78 -2.18 0.46 -5.62
C LEU A 78 -2.30 -0.08 -7.05
N VAL A 79 -2.57 0.80 -8.02
CA VAL A 79 -2.76 0.41 -9.42
C VAL A 79 -1.44 -0.02 -10.04
N ARG A 80 -0.36 0.74 -9.80
CA ARG A 80 0.99 0.47 -10.30
C ARG A 80 1.47 -0.91 -9.85
N ILE A 81 1.40 -1.18 -8.55
CA ILE A 81 1.87 -2.45 -7.97
C ILE A 81 0.96 -3.61 -8.39
N SER A 82 -0.37 -3.43 -8.34
CA SER A 82 -1.33 -4.45 -8.76
C SER A 82 -1.13 -4.86 -10.23
N ASN A 83 -0.79 -3.92 -11.11
CA ASN A 83 -0.47 -4.22 -12.51
C ASN A 83 0.80 -5.08 -12.66
N ILE A 84 1.82 -4.82 -11.83
CA ILE A 84 3.06 -5.63 -11.81
C ILE A 84 2.75 -7.06 -11.32
N VAL A 85 1.96 -7.18 -10.24
CA VAL A 85 1.54 -8.47 -9.69
C VAL A 85 0.70 -9.27 -10.70
N ARG A 86 -0.36 -8.67 -11.26
CA ARG A 86 -1.24 -9.32 -12.24
C ARG A 86 -0.50 -9.78 -13.49
N LYS A 87 0.48 -9.00 -13.95
CA LYS A 87 1.32 -9.34 -15.10
C LYS A 87 2.46 -10.31 -14.75
N ASN A 88 2.50 -10.84 -13.53
CA ASN A 88 3.55 -11.74 -13.02
C ASN A 88 4.97 -11.18 -13.20
N LYS A 89 5.15 -9.88 -12.92
CA LYS A 89 6.42 -9.16 -13.14
C LYS A 89 7.19 -8.86 -11.85
N LEU A 90 6.81 -9.40 -10.69
CA LEU A 90 7.56 -9.23 -9.44
C LEU A 90 9.02 -9.69 -9.58
N GLY A 91 9.26 -10.77 -10.32
CA GLY A 91 10.60 -11.25 -10.62
C GLY A 91 11.48 -10.29 -11.47
N LEU A 92 10.94 -9.19 -11.99
CA LEU A 92 11.69 -8.14 -12.67
C LEU A 92 12.13 -7.00 -11.76
N VAL A 93 11.61 -6.95 -10.52
CA VAL A 93 11.98 -5.95 -9.51
C VAL A 93 13.36 -6.31 -8.96
N ASN A 94 14.31 -5.40 -9.06
CA ASN A 94 15.72 -5.67 -8.73
C ASN A 94 15.90 -6.06 -7.26
N GLU A 95 15.26 -5.34 -6.34
CA GLU A 95 15.33 -5.58 -4.89
C GLU A 95 14.79 -6.97 -4.52
N LEU A 96 13.75 -7.43 -5.22
CA LEU A 96 13.20 -8.77 -5.03
C LEU A 96 14.13 -9.86 -5.62
N LYS A 97 14.82 -9.59 -6.72
CA LYS A 97 15.84 -10.52 -7.25
C LYS A 97 17.00 -10.67 -6.27
N GLU A 98 17.52 -9.54 -5.78
CA GLU A 98 18.63 -9.53 -4.82
C GLU A 98 18.29 -10.32 -3.56
N ILE A 99 17.09 -10.12 -3.00
CA ILE A 99 16.59 -10.91 -1.87
C ILE A 99 16.52 -12.40 -2.21
N ALA A 100 15.96 -12.76 -3.36
CA ALA A 100 15.85 -14.17 -3.75
C ALA A 100 17.22 -14.84 -3.87
N ASP A 101 18.21 -14.15 -4.40
CA ASP A 101 19.58 -14.65 -4.52
C ASP A 101 20.28 -14.77 -3.15
N SER A 102 20.10 -13.78 -2.28
CA SER A 102 20.59 -13.78 -0.90
C SER A 102 20.03 -14.96 -0.10
N LEU A 103 18.71 -15.14 -0.13
CA LEU A 103 18.01 -16.23 0.56
C LEU A 103 18.48 -17.62 0.12
N LYS A 104 18.69 -17.82 -1.20
CA LYS A 104 19.21 -19.10 -1.74
C LYS A 104 20.64 -19.35 -1.27
N LYS A 105 21.49 -18.32 -1.33
CA LYS A 105 22.90 -18.41 -0.92
C LYS A 105 23.04 -18.74 0.56
N ASN A 106 22.25 -18.09 1.40
CA ASN A 106 22.38 -18.17 2.86
C ASN A 106 21.48 -19.25 3.47
N ASN A 107 20.57 -19.86 2.68
CA ASN A 107 19.54 -20.80 3.16
C ASN A 107 18.71 -20.21 4.33
N SER A 108 18.49 -18.90 4.33
CA SER A 108 17.77 -18.15 5.33
C SER A 108 16.27 -18.09 5.02
N THR A 109 15.49 -17.49 5.92
CA THR A 109 14.03 -17.41 5.82
C THR A 109 13.60 -16.09 5.18
N LEU A 110 12.62 -16.16 4.27
CA LEU A 110 11.88 -15.02 3.80
C LEU A 110 10.67 -14.78 4.72
N HIS A 111 10.61 -13.62 5.34
CA HIS A 111 9.46 -13.15 6.08
C HIS A 111 8.65 -12.18 5.22
N ILE A 112 7.32 -12.36 5.17
CA ILE A 112 6.42 -11.47 4.43
C ILE A 112 5.39 -10.92 5.40
N THR A 113 5.27 -9.60 5.50
CA THR A 113 4.30 -8.94 6.37
C THR A 113 3.58 -7.80 5.68
N GLY A 114 2.37 -7.52 6.11
CA GLY A 114 1.54 -6.40 5.66
C GLY A 114 0.07 -6.62 6.00
N LEU A 115 -0.73 -5.59 5.76
CA LEU A 115 -2.17 -5.63 6.03
C LEU A 115 -2.88 -6.56 5.04
N CYS A 116 -3.47 -7.63 5.55
CA CYS A 116 -4.05 -8.71 4.75
C CYS A 116 -5.55 -8.49 4.52
N SER A 117 -5.89 -7.56 3.63
CA SER A 117 -7.27 -7.28 3.25
C SER A 117 -7.37 -6.77 1.80
N ASP A 118 -8.58 -6.63 1.29
CA ASP A 118 -8.88 -6.05 -0.03
C ASP A 118 -9.30 -4.56 0.07
N GLY A 119 -9.11 -3.92 1.23
CA GLY A 119 -9.48 -2.52 1.46
C GLY A 119 -8.72 -1.52 0.58
N GLY A 120 -7.52 -1.86 0.11
CA GLY A 120 -6.77 -1.06 -0.87
C GLY A 120 -6.28 0.30 -0.37
N VAL A 121 -6.30 0.55 0.95
CA VAL A 121 -5.88 1.82 1.56
C VAL A 121 -4.39 1.81 1.92
N HIS A 122 -3.90 0.73 2.52
CA HIS A 122 -2.51 0.59 2.95
C HIS A 122 -1.76 -0.50 2.18
N SER A 123 -2.49 -1.50 1.73
CA SER A 123 -2.00 -2.71 1.06
C SER A 123 -3.14 -3.34 0.27
N HIS A 124 -2.88 -4.44 -0.41
CA HIS A 124 -3.91 -5.27 -1.01
C HIS A 124 -3.52 -6.74 -0.88
N ILE A 125 -4.51 -7.61 -0.57
CA ILE A 125 -4.27 -9.05 -0.40
C ILE A 125 -3.64 -9.70 -1.63
N ASP A 126 -4.00 -9.28 -2.83
CA ASP A 126 -3.41 -9.79 -4.09
C ASP A 126 -1.90 -9.62 -4.15
N HIS A 127 -1.35 -8.60 -3.46
CA HIS A 127 0.09 -8.38 -3.41
C HIS A 127 0.78 -9.47 -2.60
N LEU A 128 0.20 -9.88 -1.45
CA LEU A 128 0.69 -11.03 -0.68
C LEU A 128 0.60 -12.32 -1.48
N LEU A 129 -0.56 -12.58 -2.11
CA LEU A 129 -0.74 -13.78 -2.93
C LEU A 129 0.26 -13.83 -4.10
N GLY A 130 0.54 -12.66 -4.70
CA GLY A 130 1.58 -12.51 -5.71
C GLY A 130 3.00 -12.79 -5.18
N LEU A 131 3.32 -12.35 -3.96
CA LEU A 131 4.61 -12.64 -3.32
C LEU A 131 4.78 -14.12 -2.96
N ILE A 132 3.73 -14.81 -2.51
CA ILE A 132 3.76 -16.27 -2.28
C ILE A 132 4.06 -17.02 -3.59
N LYS A 133 3.35 -16.65 -4.67
CA LYS A 133 3.60 -17.20 -6.00
C LYS A 133 5.03 -16.92 -6.46
N TRP A 134 5.51 -15.68 -6.35
CA TRP A 134 6.86 -15.27 -6.70
C TRP A 134 7.91 -16.04 -5.91
N ALA A 135 7.71 -16.26 -4.61
CA ALA A 135 8.62 -17.06 -3.79
C ALA A 135 8.72 -18.50 -4.27
N SER A 136 7.59 -19.12 -4.63
CA SER A 136 7.57 -20.46 -5.23
C SER A 136 8.32 -20.52 -6.56
N GLU A 137 8.05 -19.58 -7.48
CA GLU A 137 8.70 -19.50 -8.79
C GLU A 137 10.22 -19.29 -8.67
N ASN A 138 10.67 -18.66 -7.60
CA ASN A 138 12.08 -18.48 -7.28
C ASN A 138 12.68 -19.60 -6.41
N SER A 139 11.93 -20.67 -6.12
CA SER A 139 12.38 -21.82 -5.32
C SER A 139 12.87 -21.42 -3.91
N ILE A 140 12.27 -20.40 -3.30
CA ILE A 140 12.54 -19.99 -1.92
C ILE A 140 11.88 -21.02 -0.99
N LYS A 141 12.69 -21.76 -0.24
CA LYS A 141 12.24 -22.92 0.52
C LYS A 141 11.58 -22.58 1.84
N LYS A 142 12.03 -21.51 2.50
CA LYS A 142 11.56 -21.09 3.83
C LYS A 142 10.86 -19.74 3.70
N VAL A 143 9.54 -19.75 3.83
CA VAL A 143 8.72 -18.54 3.74
C VAL A 143 7.79 -18.48 4.95
N ALA A 144 7.93 -17.45 5.76
CA ALA A 144 7.13 -17.17 6.94
C ALA A 144 6.20 -15.97 6.68
N ILE A 145 4.90 -16.16 6.84
CA ILE A 145 3.90 -15.13 6.59
C ILE A 145 3.40 -14.59 7.94
N HIS A 146 3.56 -13.29 8.15
CA HIS A 146 3.09 -12.57 9.33
C HIS A 146 1.85 -11.77 8.95
N ILE A 147 0.67 -12.27 9.30
CA ILE A 147 -0.62 -11.68 8.93
C ILE A 147 -0.89 -10.48 9.83
N ILE A 148 -1.20 -9.34 9.21
CA ILE A 148 -1.81 -8.21 9.90
C ILE A 148 -3.29 -8.18 9.51
N THR A 149 -4.19 -8.31 10.50
CA THR A 149 -5.63 -8.25 10.29
C THR A 149 -6.14 -6.82 10.32
N ASP A 150 -7.20 -6.52 9.53
CA ASP A 150 -7.66 -5.16 9.24
C ASP A 150 -8.82 -4.72 10.15
N GLY A 151 -10.06 -4.96 9.79
CA GLY A 151 -11.26 -4.60 10.53
C GLY A 151 -11.56 -3.11 10.62
N ARG A 152 -10.85 -2.27 9.85
CA ARG A 152 -11.04 -0.81 9.81
C ARG A 152 -11.31 -0.30 8.39
N ASP A 153 -10.50 -0.73 7.43
CA ASP A 153 -10.70 -0.42 6.00
C ASP A 153 -11.61 -1.47 5.34
N THR A 154 -11.91 -2.54 6.07
CA THR A 154 -12.84 -3.63 5.73
C THR A 154 -13.74 -3.93 6.93
N PRO A 155 -14.81 -4.74 6.77
CA PRO A 155 -15.71 -5.09 7.87
C PRO A 155 -14.96 -5.66 9.07
N ALA A 156 -15.43 -5.32 10.27
CA ALA A 156 -14.76 -5.56 11.55
C ALA A 156 -14.45 -7.05 11.84
N LYS A 157 -15.15 -7.99 11.23
CA LYS A 157 -14.97 -9.44 11.35
C LYS A 157 -14.91 -10.08 9.95
N SER A 158 -13.83 -9.86 9.24
CA SER A 158 -13.63 -10.33 7.86
C SER A 158 -12.31 -11.10 7.66
N ALA A 159 -11.45 -11.18 8.68
CA ALA A 159 -10.12 -11.79 8.56
C ALA A 159 -10.15 -13.24 8.08
N THR A 160 -11.16 -14.03 8.47
CA THR A 160 -11.32 -15.43 8.03
C THR A 160 -11.40 -15.55 6.51
N LYS A 161 -12.07 -14.58 5.81
CA LYS A 161 -12.13 -14.54 4.35
C LYS A 161 -10.73 -14.48 3.73
N TYR A 162 -9.89 -13.59 4.23
CA TYR A 162 -8.53 -13.37 3.71
C TYR A 162 -7.59 -14.51 4.09
N LEU A 163 -7.74 -15.03 5.31
CA LEU A 163 -7.00 -16.20 5.76
C LEU A 163 -7.21 -17.41 4.85
N ASN A 164 -8.46 -17.70 4.47
CA ASN A 164 -8.78 -18.79 3.54
C ASN A 164 -8.11 -18.59 2.15
N GLN A 165 -7.99 -17.35 1.67
CA GLN A 165 -7.29 -17.05 0.42
C GLN A 165 -5.78 -17.32 0.56
N ILE A 166 -5.16 -16.90 1.67
CA ILE A 166 -3.75 -17.10 1.95
C ILE A 166 -3.44 -18.59 2.03
N GLU A 167 -4.20 -19.38 2.81
CA GLU A 167 -4.01 -20.83 2.93
C GLU A 167 -4.20 -21.57 1.60
N SER A 168 -5.23 -21.18 0.83
CA SER A 168 -5.43 -21.74 -0.50
C SER A 168 -4.25 -21.44 -1.43
N CYS A 169 -3.65 -20.25 -1.32
CA CYS A 169 -2.48 -19.86 -2.08
C CYS A 169 -1.23 -20.65 -1.65
N ILE A 170 -0.97 -20.76 -0.34
CA ILE A 170 0.10 -21.57 0.23
C ILE A 170 0.00 -23.02 -0.27
N LYS A 171 -1.19 -23.62 -0.18
CA LYS A 171 -1.45 -24.98 -0.67
C LYS A 171 -1.22 -25.10 -2.17
N LYS A 172 -1.72 -24.15 -2.96
CA LYS A 172 -1.58 -24.14 -4.42
C LYS A 172 -0.13 -24.14 -4.89
N TYR A 173 0.69 -23.31 -4.25
CA TYR A 173 2.10 -23.13 -4.65
C TYR A 173 3.07 -23.95 -3.80
N ASN A 174 2.56 -24.70 -2.82
CA ASN A 174 3.35 -25.48 -1.87
C ASN A 174 4.50 -24.65 -1.27
N THR A 175 4.21 -23.42 -0.86
CA THR A 175 5.21 -22.45 -0.42
C THR A 175 4.66 -21.56 0.68
N GLY A 176 5.40 -21.48 1.79
CA GLY A 176 5.09 -20.63 2.94
C GLY A 176 4.27 -21.32 4.02
N GLU A 177 4.29 -20.69 5.18
CA GLU A 177 3.43 -21.02 6.32
C GLU A 177 3.03 -19.74 7.05
N ILE A 178 1.91 -19.77 7.77
CA ILE A 178 1.48 -18.64 8.60
C ILE A 178 2.24 -18.72 9.92
N ALA A 179 3.18 -17.80 10.13
CA ALA A 179 4.06 -17.76 11.29
C ALA A 179 3.48 -16.98 12.47
N SER A 180 2.71 -15.93 12.20
CA SER A 180 2.08 -15.11 13.24
C SER A 180 0.83 -14.38 12.72
N ILE A 181 -0.03 -13.98 13.66
CA ILE A 181 -1.18 -13.09 13.41
C ILE A 181 -1.13 -11.93 14.40
N CYS A 182 -1.45 -10.73 13.91
CA CYS A 182 -1.48 -9.51 14.71
C CYS A 182 -2.52 -8.54 14.14
N GLY A 183 -3.39 -7.98 14.97
CA GLY A 183 -4.28 -6.90 14.57
C GLY A 183 -3.52 -5.61 14.29
N ARG A 184 -4.00 -4.84 13.31
CA ARG A 184 -3.37 -3.58 12.89
C ARG A 184 -3.22 -2.55 14.02
N TYR A 185 -4.06 -2.62 15.05
CA TYR A 185 -3.98 -1.76 16.21
C TYR A 185 -2.59 -1.79 16.88
N TRP A 186 -1.95 -2.94 16.89
CA TRP A 186 -0.66 -3.15 17.51
C TRP A 186 0.51 -2.77 16.61
N ILE A 187 0.57 -3.34 15.43
CA ILE A 187 1.74 -3.25 14.53
C ILE A 187 1.68 -2.03 13.59
N MET A 188 0.51 -1.42 13.40
CA MET A 188 0.29 -0.31 12.48
C MET A 188 -0.08 0.98 13.22
N ASP A 189 0.46 1.21 14.42
CA ASP A 189 0.33 2.48 15.10
C ASP A 189 1.09 3.59 14.36
N ARG A 190 0.55 4.82 14.39
CA ARG A 190 1.19 6.02 13.83
C ARG A 190 1.21 7.21 14.80
N ASN A 191 0.75 6.98 16.02
CA ASN A 191 0.55 8.02 17.01
C ASN A 191 1.66 8.00 18.08
N LEU A 192 2.77 7.28 17.80
CA LEU A 192 3.92 7.12 18.70
C LEU A 192 3.55 6.42 20.02
N LEU A 193 2.53 5.54 19.98
CA LEU A 193 2.17 4.67 21.09
C LEU A 193 3.04 3.41 21.02
N TRP A 194 4.28 3.58 21.45
CA TRP A 194 5.34 2.60 21.25
C TRP A 194 5.12 1.28 21.97
N ASP A 195 4.37 1.25 23.07
CA ASP A 195 3.92 0.03 23.77
C ASP A 195 3.18 -0.94 22.84
N ARG A 196 2.43 -0.43 21.88
CA ARG A 196 1.75 -1.24 20.87
C ARG A 196 2.75 -1.84 19.88
N THR A 197 3.63 -1.00 19.36
CA THR A 197 4.66 -1.43 18.41
C THR A 197 5.62 -2.41 19.05
N GLU A 198 6.01 -2.20 20.32
CA GLU A 198 6.84 -3.12 21.10
C GLU A 198 6.22 -4.50 21.20
N LYS A 199 4.94 -4.60 21.53
CA LYS A 199 4.23 -5.89 21.63
C LYS A 199 4.29 -6.67 20.29
N ALA A 200 4.11 -5.99 19.17
CA ALA A 200 4.22 -6.60 17.85
C ALA A 200 5.68 -6.96 17.52
N TYR A 201 6.63 -6.09 17.82
CA TYR A 201 8.07 -6.30 17.63
C TYR A 201 8.56 -7.54 18.37
N VAL A 202 8.24 -7.64 19.67
CA VAL A 202 8.60 -8.79 20.53
C VAL A 202 8.01 -10.08 19.96
N ASN A 203 6.76 -10.05 19.49
CA ASN A 203 6.16 -11.22 18.84
C ASN A 203 6.91 -11.66 17.57
N LEU A 204 7.53 -10.74 16.84
CA LEU A 204 8.29 -11.04 15.62
C LEU A 204 9.73 -11.50 15.91
N THR A 205 10.38 -11.02 16.97
CA THR A 205 11.84 -11.13 17.17
C THR A 205 12.26 -11.98 18.35
N ASP A 206 11.48 -12.05 19.42
CA ASP A 206 11.89 -12.74 20.65
C ASP A 206 11.66 -14.28 20.53
N LYS A 207 12.74 -15.06 20.62
CA LYS A 207 12.71 -16.52 20.55
C LYS A 207 11.90 -17.19 21.68
N ASP A 208 11.77 -16.51 22.81
CA ASP A 208 11.13 -17.07 24.01
C ASP A 208 9.60 -16.90 24.00
N ILE A 209 9.04 -16.26 22.97
CA ILE A 209 7.58 -16.18 22.78
C ILE A 209 7.02 -17.58 22.53
N LYS A 210 6.06 -17.96 23.37
CA LYS A 210 5.39 -19.26 23.30
C LYS A 210 4.65 -19.42 21.97
N ILE A 211 4.97 -20.48 21.26
CA ILE A 211 4.20 -20.91 20.09
C ILE A 211 2.84 -21.40 20.56
N THR A 212 1.78 -20.87 19.96
CA THR A 212 0.41 -21.27 20.27
C THR A 212 0.00 -22.37 19.30
N ASN A 213 -0.24 -23.57 19.83
CA ASN A 213 -0.68 -24.72 19.04
C ASN A 213 -2.20 -24.67 18.79
N ILE A 214 -2.63 -23.70 17.99
CA ILE A 214 -4.00 -23.47 17.56
C ILE A 214 -4.00 -23.17 16.07
N SER A 215 -5.04 -23.54 15.34
CA SER A 215 -5.12 -23.14 13.94
C SER A 215 -5.34 -21.62 13.83
N PRO A 216 -4.86 -20.98 12.75
CA PRO A 216 -5.13 -19.57 12.47
C PRO A 216 -6.63 -19.23 12.53
N GLN A 217 -7.48 -20.09 11.94
CA GLN A 217 -8.93 -19.93 11.92
C GLN A 217 -9.53 -19.97 13.30
N ASP A 218 -9.14 -20.99 14.11
CA ASP A 218 -9.68 -21.15 15.47
C ASP A 218 -9.27 -19.98 16.36
N TYR A 219 -8.07 -19.42 16.16
CA TYR A 219 -7.63 -18.26 16.91
C TYR A 219 -8.46 -17.00 16.58
N ILE A 220 -8.70 -16.75 15.31
CA ILE A 220 -9.55 -15.64 14.88
C ILE A 220 -10.98 -15.84 15.38
N GLN A 221 -11.54 -17.06 15.28
CA GLN A 221 -12.87 -17.35 15.78
C GLN A 221 -12.98 -17.16 17.30
N LYS A 222 -11.99 -17.63 18.06
CA LYS A 222 -11.90 -17.41 19.50
C LYS A 222 -11.87 -15.93 19.87
N SER A 223 -11.18 -15.11 19.07
CA SER A 223 -11.16 -13.65 19.26
C SER A 223 -12.55 -13.06 19.03
N TYR A 224 -13.26 -13.50 17.99
CA TYR A 224 -14.62 -13.06 17.70
C TYR A 224 -15.63 -13.45 18.77
N ASP A 225 -15.48 -14.62 19.38
CA ASP A 225 -16.32 -15.12 20.49
C ASP A 225 -16.13 -14.26 21.76
N GLN A 226 -14.95 -13.65 21.90
CA GLN A 226 -14.62 -12.67 22.94
C GLN A 226 -14.95 -11.23 22.56
N ASN A 227 -15.67 -11.00 21.45
CA ASN A 227 -15.97 -9.68 20.89
C ASN A 227 -14.74 -8.84 20.50
N ILE A 228 -13.58 -9.48 20.26
CA ILE A 228 -12.39 -8.84 19.72
C ILE A 228 -12.51 -8.88 18.19
N THR A 229 -12.50 -7.70 17.55
CA THR A 229 -12.57 -7.58 16.09
C THR A 229 -11.18 -7.66 15.47
N ASP A 230 -11.12 -7.78 14.16
CA ASP A 230 -9.86 -7.92 13.38
C ASP A 230 -8.82 -6.87 13.77
N GLU A 231 -9.24 -5.61 13.95
CA GLU A 231 -8.34 -4.51 14.28
C GLU A 231 -7.54 -4.77 15.59
N PHE A 232 -8.15 -5.44 16.55
CA PHE A 232 -7.64 -5.58 17.92
C PHE A 232 -7.12 -6.98 18.25
N ILE A 233 -7.08 -7.90 17.28
CA ILE A 233 -6.54 -9.26 17.49
C ILE A 233 -5.12 -9.14 18.06
N GLU A 234 -4.90 -9.78 19.23
CA GLU A 234 -3.59 -9.71 19.89
C GLU A 234 -2.51 -10.46 19.10
N PRO A 235 -1.25 -9.97 19.15
CA PRO A 235 -0.14 -10.66 18.49
C PRO A 235 0.04 -12.06 19.05
N ILE A 236 0.06 -13.07 18.16
CA ILE A 236 0.42 -14.44 18.51
C ILE A 236 1.42 -15.02 17.55
N ARG A 237 2.17 -16.01 18.02
CA ARG A 237 3.07 -16.83 17.22
C ARG A 237 2.49 -18.22 17.02
N LEU A 238 2.53 -18.69 15.76
CA LEU A 238 1.98 -19.98 15.35
C LEU A 238 3.05 -20.98 14.93
N SER A 239 4.28 -20.50 14.64
CA SER A 239 5.42 -21.37 14.29
C SER A 239 6.73 -20.84 14.88
N ASP A 240 7.82 -21.61 14.75
CA ASP A 240 9.17 -21.21 15.21
C ASP A 240 9.88 -20.26 14.21
N ASN A 241 9.16 -19.76 13.23
CA ASN A 241 9.69 -18.80 12.26
C ASN A 241 9.51 -17.36 12.75
N TYR A 242 10.41 -16.93 13.62
CA TYR A 242 10.61 -15.54 14.04
C TYR A 242 11.83 -14.95 13.30
N LEU A 243 11.98 -13.63 13.32
CA LEU A 243 13.07 -12.91 12.64
C LEU A 243 14.42 -13.20 13.29
N LYS A 244 15.37 -13.72 12.54
CA LYS A 244 16.73 -14.13 12.96
C LYS A 244 17.77 -13.40 12.10
N ASP A 245 19.00 -13.32 12.60
CA ASP A 245 20.11 -12.77 11.83
C ASP A 245 20.27 -13.49 10.47
N GLY A 246 20.43 -12.69 9.43
CA GLY A 246 20.58 -13.16 8.05
C GLY A 246 19.27 -13.49 7.33
N ASP A 247 18.11 -13.35 8.00
CA ASP A 247 16.83 -13.48 7.34
C ASP A 247 16.50 -12.22 6.52
N SER A 248 15.57 -12.36 5.58
CA SER A 248 15.07 -11.24 4.79
C SER A 248 13.58 -11.01 5.07
N MET A 249 13.16 -9.75 5.07
CA MET A 249 11.75 -9.41 5.30
C MET A 249 11.23 -8.46 4.23
N ILE A 250 10.06 -8.77 3.67
CA ILE A 250 9.31 -7.90 2.77
C ILE A 250 8.08 -7.36 3.48
N CYS A 251 7.98 -6.03 3.61
CA CYS A 251 6.75 -5.35 4.03
C CYS A 251 6.00 -4.86 2.78
N PHE A 252 4.83 -5.45 2.48
CA PHE A 252 4.09 -5.15 1.26
C PHE A 252 3.06 -4.03 1.39
N ASN A 253 3.02 -3.31 2.50
CA ASN A 253 2.25 -2.07 2.58
C ASN A 253 2.83 -1.03 1.61
N PHE A 254 1.97 -0.42 0.78
CA PHE A 254 2.38 0.66 -0.13
C PHE A 254 2.12 2.06 0.44
N ARG A 255 1.32 2.18 1.49
CA ARG A 255 1.13 3.44 2.22
C ARG A 255 1.99 3.47 3.47
N PRO A 256 2.89 4.47 3.60
CA PRO A 256 3.95 4.46 4.61
C PRO A 256 3.50 4.82 6.03
N ASP A 257 2.48 5.66 6.21
CA ASP A 257 2.17 6.36 7.46
C ASP A 257 2.03 5.44 8.68
N ARG A 258 1.48 4.22 8.51
CA ARG A 258 1.28 3.24 9.58
C ARG A 258 2.31 2.12 9.63
N ALA A 259 3.20 2.04 8.66
CA ALA A 259 4.27 1.03 8.66
C ALA A 259 5.61 1.58 9.19
N ARG A 260 5.73 2.93 9.32
CA ARG A 260 6.99 3.57 9.73
C ARG A 260 7.48 3.10 11.09
N GLN A 261 6.62 2.99 12.11
CA GLN A 261 7.06 2.67 13.46
C GLN A 261 7.68 1.28 13.55
N ILE A 262 7.02 0.27 13.01
CA ILE A 262 7.54 -1.10 13.03
C ILE A 262 8.81 -1.24 12.17
N ILE A 263 8.87 -0.60 11.00
CA ILE A 263 10.07 -0.65 10.17
C ILE A 263 11.21 0.12 10.82
N LYS A 264 10.95 1.28 11.44
CA LYS A 264 11.97 2.01 12.23
C LYS A 264 12.55 1.11 13.32
N SER A 265 11.69 0.44 14.09
CA SER A 265 12.15 -0.46 15.17
C SER A 265 12.97 -1.66 14.67
N LEU A 266 12.75 -2.12 13.44
CA LEU A 266 13.47 -3.24 12.83
C LEU A 266 14.74 -2.82 12.07
N SER A 267 14.89 -1.56 11.67
CA SER A 267 15.97 -1.11 10.79
C SER A 267 16.93 -0.10 11.42
N ASP A 268 16.45 0.73 12.33
CA ASP A 268 17.23 1.83 12.91
C ASP A 268 18.08 1.33 14.08
N LYS A 269 19.41 1.41 13.94
CA LYS A 269 20.36 1.03 15.00
C LYS A 269 20.29 1.97 16.20
N GLU A 270 19.98 3.25 15.97
CA GLU A 270 19.87 4.29 16.99
C GLU A 270 18.48 4.37 17.65
N PHE A 271 17.60 3.41 17.33
CA PHE A 271 16.25 3.36 17.88
C PHE A 271 16.25 3.24 19.40
N SER A 272 15.53 4.11 20.09
CA SER A 272 15.51 4.23 21.56
C SER A 272 14.11 4.35 22.17
N GLU A 273 13.04 4.17 21.39
CA GLU A 273 11.67 4.41 21.86
C GLU A 273 11.14 3.31 22.80
N PHE A 274 11.73 2.10 22.72
CA PHE A 274 11.58 1.01 23.67
C PHE A 274 12.84 0.13 23.69
N GLU A 275 13.03 -0.65 24.74
CA GLU A 275 14.18 -1.55 24.87
C GLU A 275 14.02 -2.78 23.96
N ARG A 276 14.94 -2.98 23.02
CA ARG A 276 14.98 -4.16 22.17
C ARG A 276 15.92 -5.21 22.76
N LYS A 277 15.37 -6.29 23.31
CA LYS A 277 16.17 -7.42 23.78
C LYS A 277 16.96 -8.10 22.66
N VAL A 278 16.40 -8.11 21.47
CA VAL A 278 16.99 -8.68 20.24
C VAL A 278 16.85 -7.65 19.16
N PHE A 279 17.90 -7.44 18.38
CA PHE A 279 17.89 -6.62 17.16
C PHE A 279 18.52 -7.46 16.04
N PRO A 280 17.71 -8.20 15.26
CA PRO A 280 18.23 -9.10 14.23
C PRO A 280 18.78 -8.31 13.06
N ASP A 281 19.90 -8.79 12.49
CA ASP A 281 20.48 -8.25 11.26
C ASP A 281 19.69 -8.78 10.05
N LEU A 282 18.79 -7.94 9.52
CA LEU A 282 17.83 -8.30 8.49
C LEU A 282 18.11 -7.59 7.17
N GLU A 283 17.88 -8.29 6.07
CA GLU A 283 17.70 -7.66 4.78
C GLU A 283 16.24 -7.22 4.61
N LEU A 284 15.97 -5.91 4.78
CA LEU A 284 14.63 -5.36 4.76
C LEU A 284 14.29 -4.75 3.40
N VAL A 285 13.13 -5.12 2.85
CA VAL A 285 12.52 -4.48 1.68
C VAL A 285 11.14 -3.98 2.03
N THR A 286 10.89 -2.72 1.73
CA THR A 286 9.55 -2.13 1.77
C THR A 286 9.02 -1.95 0.34
N PHE A 287 7.72 -2.07 0.16
CA PHE A 287 7.14 -1.88 -1.17
C PHE A 287 7.34 -0.46 -1.67
N THR A 288 7.08 0.53 -0.84
CA THR A 288 7.31 1.94 -1.17
C THR A 288 8.29 2.57 -0.17
N GLN A 289 8.77 3.76 -0.45
CA GLN A 289 9.65 4.48 0.46
C GLN A 289 8.87 5.01 1.67
N TYR A 290 9.13 4.45 2.86
CA TYR A 290 8.46 4.90 4.09
C TYR A 290 9.13 6.11 4.73
N ASP A 291 10.44 6.15 4.67
CA ASP A 291 11.28 7.29 5.06
C ASP A 291 12.59 7.22 4.26
N PRO A 292 13.09 8.34 3.71
CA PRO A 292 14.34 8.35 2.96
C PRO A 292 15.58 8.00 3.81
N ASN A 293 15.48 8.11 5.13
CA ASN A 293 16.59 7.83 6.05
C ASN A 293 16.60 6.38 6.55
N PHE A 294 15.57 5.58 6.27
CA PHE A 294 15.58 4.18 6.69
C PHE A 294 16.58 3.37 5.86
N PRO A 295 17.45 2.57 6.50
CA PRO A 295 18.42 1.72 5.82
C PRO A 295 17.74 0.45 5.27
N VAL A 296 16.76 0.63 4.39
CA VAL A 296 15.97 -0.44 3.79
C VAL A 296 15.95 -0.30 2.28
N LYS A 297 15.81 -1.41 1.58
CA LYS A 297 15.59 -1.41 0.13
C LYS A 297 14.13 -1.08 -0.18
N VAL A 298 13.88 -0.44 -1.33
CA VAL A 298 12.54 -0.02 -1.75
C VAL A 298 12.21 -0.67 -3.09
N ALA A 299 11.24 -1.60 -3.09
CA ALA A 299 10.87 -2.37 -4.29
C ALA A 299 10.23 -1.50 -5.39
N PHE A 300 9.43 -0.53 -4.98
CA PHE A 300 8.73 0.40 -5.87
C PHE A 300 9.02 1.84 -5.44
N PRO A 301 10.20 2.39 -5.78
CA PRO A 301 10.56 3.74 -5.43
C PRO A 301 9.58 4.75 -6.05
N PRO A 302 9.45 5.97 -5.47
CA PRO A 302 8.67 7.04 -6.05
C PRO A 302 9.09 7.31 -7.49
N GLU A 303 8.11 7.46 -8.39
CA GLU A 303 8.42 7.87 -9.75
C GLU A 303 8.89 9.32 -9.76
N SER A 304 9.95 9.60 -10.52
CA SER A 304 10.37 10.98 -10.74
C SER A 304 9.34 11.67 -11.64
N LEU A 305 8.60 12.61 -11.07
CA LEU A 305 7.59 13.38 -11.79
C LEU A 305 8.26 14.59 -12.43
N ASN A 306 8.78 14.43 -13.65
CA ASN A 306 9.37 15.49 -14.46
C ASN A 306 8.43 15.89 -15.60
N ASN A 307 8.75 17.00 -16.28
CA ASN A 307 8.03 17.51 -17.44
C ASN A 307 6.57 17.92 -17.12
N PHE A 308 6.36 18.55 -15.97
CA PHE A 308 5.10 19.22 -15.70
C PHE A 308 4.96 20.49 -16.54
N ILE A 309 3.72 20.89 -16.82
CA ILE A 309 3.41 22.06 -17.63
C ILE A 309 4.16 23.32 -17.17
N GLY A 310 4.26 23.54 -15.85
CA GLY A 310 5.00 24.66 -15.29
C GLY A 310 6.49 24.64 -15.61
N GLN A 311 7.11 23.46 -15.55
CA GLN A 311 8.51 23.27 -15.94
C GLN A 311 8.70 23.53 -17.43
N ILE A 312 7.87 22.95 -18.28
CA ILE A 312 7.95 23.10 -19.76
C ILE A 312 7.76 24.56 -20.15
N VAL A 313 6.79 25.27 -19.56
CA VAL A 313 6.55 26.70 -19.82
C VAL A 313 7.80 27.52 -19.44
N SER A 314 8.41 27.25 -18.28
CA SER A 314 9.61 27.93 -17.82
C SER A 314 10.83 27.67 -18.72
N GLU A 315 11.08 26.42 -19.09
CA GLU A 315 12.20 26.01 -19.94
C GLU A 315 12.10 26.61 -21.36
N ASN A 316 10.89 26.93 -21.83
CA ASN A 316 10.66 27.63 -23.09
C ASN A 316 10.66 29.17 -22.96
N GLY A 317 11.08 29.72 -21.83
CA GLY A 317 11.18 31.15 -21.59
C GLY A 317 9.83 31.89 -21.54
N LEU A 318 8.73 31.15 -21.35
CA LEU A 318 7.39 31.71 -21.24
C LEU A 318 7.06 32.03 -19.78
N LYS A 319 6.13 32.95 -19.57
CA LYS A 319 5.64 33.32 -18.22
C LYS A 319 4.37 32.58 -17.90
N GLN A 320 4.25 32.12 -16.65
CA GLN A 320 3.05 31.46 -16.12
C GLN A 320 2.55 32.20 -14.88
N TYR A 321 1.26 32.28 -14.75
CA TYR A 321 0.57 32.69 -13.53
C TYR A 321 -0.39 31.58 -13.11
N LEU A 322 -0.33 31.15 -11.85
CA LEU A 322 -1.18 30.11 -11.27
C LEU A 322 -1.94 30.69 -10.09
N SER A 323 -3.26 30.58 -10.14
CA SER A 323 -4.16 30.96 -9.02
C SER A 323 -5.04 29.77 -8.65
N LEU A 324 -5.10 29.43 -7.36
CA LEU A 324 -5.84 28.24 -6.88
C LEU A 324 -7.11 28.59 -6.08
N ILE A 325 -7.05 29.53 -5.14
CA ILE A 325 -8.18 29.78 -4.22
C ILE A 325 -8.64 31.25 -4.15
N HIS A 326 -8.05 32.12 -4.95
CA HIS A 326 -8.28 33.56 -4.86
C HIS A 326 -9.08 34.10 -6.06
N ILE A 327 -9.87 33.27 -6.69
CA ILE A 327 -10.72 33.66 -7.82
C ILE A 327 -12.10 34.10 -7.29
#